data_0023830be5135467b1609a3f6dc963c3
#
_entry.id   0023830be5135467b1609a3f6dc963c3
#
_cell.length_a   1.000
_cell.length_b   1.000
_cell.length_c   1.000
_cell.angle_alpha   90.00
_cell.angle_beta   90.00
_cell.angle_gamma   90.00
#
_symmetry.space_group_name_H-M   'P 1'
#
loop_
_entity.id
_entity.type
_entity.pdbx_description
1 polymer ?
#
loop_
_entity_poly.entity_id
_entity_poly.type
_entity_poly.pdbx_seq_one_letter_code
_entity_poly.pdbx_strand_id
1 'polypeptide(L)'
;MKKITYLFIGIVLSSCQKEDTEGIPTYLKIDNIVLNEENTSSNITDAWVYINDQLQGVYELPAKFPVLEKEIQMVRIKAGIKVNGIASSRIAYPFYNSYYEETTFTQNETKTISPIVSYLDNIDYFLEDFEGSGLKINSDSLSFNKENIDGIDNYYGEITLKDSMYISEITTFELIDLPQSGAPVFLELDYKSNTPFLVGVYVNYSQSVIQKDLLWINAKEEWNKIYVNLTSTISEGVNATSFKVFIGMKRDFAMEENKLSFDNLKIVY
;
A
#
# COMPACT_ATOMS: atom_id res chain seq x y z
N MET A 1 -67.85 19.68 61.99
CA MET A 1 -67.79 18.73 60.86
C MET A 1 -66.99 19.43 59.70
N LYS A 2 -65.73 19.08 59.56
CA LYS A 2 -64.85 19.66 58.52
C LYS A 2 -64.86 18.72 57.30
N LYS A 3 -65.32 19.22 56.15
CA LYS A 3 -65.22 18.52 54.83
C LYS A 3 -63.84 18.71 54.26
N ILE A 4 -63.09 17.64 54.10
CA ILE A 4 -61.80 17.61 53.42
C ILE A 4 -62.08 17.32 51.95
N THR A 5 -61.80 18.30 51.09
CA THR A 5 -61.91 18.18 49.64
C THR A 5 -60.54 17.70 49.12
N TYR A 6 -60.47 16.52 48.58
CA TYR A 6 -59.28 15.95 47.91
C TYR A 6 -59.23 16.53 46.46
N LEU A 7 -58.24 17.37 46.24
CA LEU A 7 -57.88 17.83 44.90
C LEU A 7 -57.00 16.79 44.21
N PHE A 8 -57.54 16.05 43.24
CA PHE A 8 -56.81 15.10 42.44
C PHE A 8 -56.06 15.87 41.33
N ILE A 9 -54.73 16.09 41.49
CA ILE A 9 -53.89 16.63 40.44
C ILE A 9 -53.47 15.45 39.54
N GLY A 10 -54.10 15.34 38.38
CA GLY A 10 -53.74 14.46 37.32
C GLY A 10 -52.43 14.94 36.66
N ILE A 11 -51.32 14.32 36.91
CA ILE A 11 -50.06 14.54 36.20
C ILE A 11 -50.19 13.82 34.85
N VAL A 12 -50.45 14.59 33.78
CA VAL A 12 -50.35 14.12 32.40
C VAL A 12 -48.87 14.01 32.08
N LEU A 13 -48.30 12.82 32.14
CA LEU A 13 -47.00 12.51 31.57
C LEU A 13 -47.15 12.52 30.04
N SER A 14 -46.95 13.67 29.43
CA SER A 14 -46.68 13.71 27.98
C SER A 14 -45.28 13.11 27.73
N SER A 15 -45.27 11.81 27.56
CA SER A 15 -44.11 11.12 26.97
C SER A 15 -43.94 11.69 25.54
N CYS A 16 -43.02 12.59 25.35
CA CYS A 16 -42.45 12.86 24.02
C CYS A 16 -41.77 11.54 23.59
N GLN A 17 -42.52 10.67 22.93
CA GLN A 17 -41.91 9.73 22.02
C GLN A 17 -41.32 10.56 20.87
N LYS A 18 -40.05 10.91 21.00
CA LYS A 18 -39.23 11.17 19.85
C LYS A 18 -39.26 9.86 19.06
N GLU A 19 -39.99 9.78 17.98
CA GLU A 19 -39.74 8.75 16.98
C GLU A 19 -38.31 8.94 16.54
N ASP A 20 -37.39 8.22 17.20
CA ASP A 20 -36.09 7.93 16.62
C ASP A 20 -36.40 7.08 15.38
N THR A 21 -36.64 7.75 14.26
CA THR A 21 -36.51 7.11 12.96
C THR A 21 -35.03 6.76 12.83
N GLU A 22 -34.61 5.65 13.46
CA GLU A 22 -33.34 5.04 13.12
C GLU A 22 -33.35 4.91 11.62
N GLY A 23 -32.52 5.71 10.96
CA GLY A 23 -32.53 5.80 9.52
C GLY A 23 -32.20 4.42 8.95
N ILE A 24 -33.04 3.90 8.08
CA ILE A 24 -32.72 2.70 7.33
C ILE A 24 -31.45 3.00 6.52
N PRO A 25 -30.34 2.27 6.70
CA PRO A 25 -29.09 2.58 6.03
C PRO A 25 -29.15 2.31 4.53
N THR A 26 -28.38 3.06 3.77
CA THR A 26 -27.91 2.65 2.45
C THR A 26 -26.65 1.82 2.64
N TYR A 27 -26.42 0.82 1.79
CA TYR A 27 -25.16 0.08 1.80
C TYR A 27 -24.24 0.59 0.70
N LEU A 28 -23.03 0.96 1.07
CA LEU A 28 -21.96 1.24 0.11
C LEU A 28 -21.15 -0.03 -0.12
N LYS A 29 -20.93 -0.39 -1.39
CA LYS A 29 -20.15 -1.55 -1.81
C LYS A 29 -18.98 -1.10 -2.68
N ILE A 30 -17.78 -1.60 -2.36
CA ILE A 30 -16.55 -1.39 -3.11
C ILE A 30 -15.90 -2.76 -3.27
N ASP A 31 -15.85 -3.29 -4.49
CA ASP A 31 -15.24 -4.61 -4.73
C ASP A 31 -13.71 -4.52 -4.78
N ASN A 32 -13.19 -3.55 -5.51
CA ASN A 32 -11.76 -3.27 -5.66
C ASN A 32 -11.54 -1.79 -5.99
N ILE A 33 -10.30 -1.35 -5.92
CA ILE A 33 -9.83 -0.05 -6.44
C ILE A 33 -8.83 -0.35 -7.55
N VAL A 34 -9.03 0.22 -8.72
CA VAL A 34 -8.19 0.00 -9.90
C VAL A 34 -7.14 1.10 -10.00
N LEU A 35 -5.88 0.73 -10.17
CA LEU A 35 -4.82 1.66 -10.56
C LEU A 35 -4.85 1.79 -12.09
N ASN A 36 -5.06 3.01 -12.57
CA ASN A 36 -5.04 3.34 -14.00
C ASN A 36 -3.60 3.67 -14.43
N GLU A 37 -2.81 2.63 -14.61
CA GLU A 37 -1.42 2.73 -15.05
C GLU A 37 -1.10 1.52 -15.92
N GLU A 38 -0.53 1.75 -17.10
CA GLU A 38 -0.14 0.66 -18.00
C GLU A 38 1.08 -0.10 -17.44
N ASN A 39 1.10 -1.42 -17.61
CA ASN A 39 2.19 -2.31 -17.23
C ASN A 39 2.61 -2.23 -15.75
N THR A 40 1.71 -1.79 -14.87
CA THR A 40 1.98 -1.65 -13.45
C THR A 40 0.99 -2.47 -12.64
N SER A 41 1.50 -3.36 -11.80
CA SER A 41 0.71 -4.09 -10.83
C SER A 41 0.34 -3.19 -9.64
N SER A 42 -0.70 -3.55 -8.91
CA SER A 42 -1.02 -2.91 -7.63
C SER A 42 -1.48 -3.94 -6.60
N ASN A 43 -1.22 -3.66 -5.32
CA ASN A 43 -1.74 -4.44 -4.20
C ASN A 43 -2.49 -3.50 -3.25
N ILE A 44 -3.56 -2.90 -3.79
CA ILE A 44 -4.48 -2.05 -3.04
C ILE A 44 -5.41 -2.96 -2.26
N THR A 45 -5.34 -2.90 -0.94
CA THR A 45 -6.06 -3.82 -0.05
C THR A 45 -7.18 -3.17 0.72
N ASP A 46 -7.22 -1.83 0.78
CA ASP A 46 -8.14 -1.10 1.63
C ASP A 46 -8.74 0.12 0.92
N ALA A 47 -9.98 0.43 1.28
CA ALA A 47 -10.65 1.68 0.91
C ALA A 47 -10.76 2.60 2.15
N TRP A 48 -10.15 3.77 2.09
CA TRP A 48 -10.32 4.85 3.05
C TRP A 48 -11.46 5.75 2.57
N VAL A 49 -12.63 5.61 3.17
CA VAL A 49 -13.87 6.23 2.68
C VAL A 49 -14.22 7.46 3.48
N TYR A 50 -14.44 8.55 2.76
CA TYR A 50 -14.87 9.84 3.31
C TYR A 50 -16.18 10.23 2.64
N ILE A 51 -17.12 10.77 3.41
CA ILE A 51 -18.35 11.41 2.91
C ILE A 51 -18.32 12.86 3.40
N ASN A 52 -18.42 13.81 2.46
CA ASN A 52 -18.28 15.25 2.74
C ASN A 52 -17.02 15.55 3.58
N ASP A 53 -15.89 14.97 3.19
CA ASP A 53 -14.59 15.06 3.86
C ASP A 53 -14.50 14.47 5.28
N GLN A 54 -15.56 13.86 5.79
CA GLN A 54 -15.56 13.15 7.06
C GLN A 54 -15.24 11.66 6.87
N LEU A 55 -14.21 11.16 7.55
CA LEU A 55 -13.82 9.75 7.48
C LEU A 55 -14.93 8.87 8.05
N GLN A 56 -15.49 7.98 7.22
CA GLN A 56 -16.47 6.98 7.62
C GLN A 56 -15.80 5.71 8.14
N GLY A 57 -14.67 5.35 7.56
CA GLY A 57 -13.90 4.18 7.98
C GLY A 57 -12.83 3.78 6.99
N VAL A 58 -12.07 2.76 7.40
CA VAL A 58 -11.09 2.05 6.58
C VAL A 58 -11.57 0.60 6.44
N TYR A 59 -11.83 0.19 5.23
CA TYR A 59 -12.45 -1.10 4.94
C TYR A 59 -11.53 -1.94 4.07
N GLU A 60 -11.28 -3.19 4.51
CA GLU A 60 -10.56 -4.16 3.68
C GLU A 60 -11.43 -4.60 2.50
N LEU A 61 -10.85 -4.60 1.31
CA LEU A 61 -11.54 -4.95 0.06
C LEU A 61 -11.63 -6.48 -0.14
N PRO A 62 -12.74 -7.00 -0.68
CA PRO A 62 -13.97 -6.29 -1.05
C PRO A 62 -14.79 -5.89 0.17
N ALA A 63 -15.40 -4.70 0.14
CA ALA A 63 -16.12 -4.15 1.28
C ALA A 63 -17.59 -3.87 0.99
N LYS A 64 -18.45 -4.12 1.99
CA LYS A 64 -19.84 -3.67 2.00
C LYS A 64 -20.20 -3.23 3.43
N PHE A 65 -20.60 -1.99 3.60
CA PHE A 65 -20.88 -1.40 4.92
C PHE A 65 -22.05 -0.43 4.87
N PRO A 66 -22.77 -0.22 5.99
CA PRO A 66 -23.89 0.70 6.07
C PRO A 66 -23.42 2.15 6.10
N VAL A 67 -24.19 3.01 5.44
CA VAL A 67 -24.06 4.47 5.47
C VAL A 67 -25.41 5.05 5.86
N LEU A 68 -25.42 5.96 6.84
CA LEU A 68 -26.65 6.59 7.34
C LEU A 68 -27.01 7.89 6.60
N GLU A 69 -26.10 8.34 5.74
CA GLU A 69 -26.30 9.55 4.92
C GLU A 69 -27.48 9.37 3.96
N LYS A 70 -28.09 10.47 3.62
CA LYS A 70 -29.24 10.56 2.72
C LYS A 70 -28.93 11.60 1.64
N GLU A 71 -29.71 11.54 0.55
CA GLU A 71 -29.62 12.48 -0.55
C GLU A 71 -28.28 12.42 -1.29
N ILE A 72 -27.91 13.53 -1.92
CA ILE A 72 -26.68 13.63 -2.71
C ILE A 72 -25.52 13.98 -1.80
N GLN A 73 -24.46 13.20 -1.85
CA GLN A 73 -23.25 13.39 -1.05
C GLN A 73 -22.00 13.24 -1.92
N MET A 74 -20.95 13.97 -1.56
CA MET A 74 -19.63 13.78 -2.15
C MET A 74 -18.91 12.65 -1.44
N VAL A 75 -18.65 11.56 -2.15
CA VAL A 75 -17.84 10.44 -1.68
C VAL A 75 -16.41 10.59 -2.18
N ARG A 76 -15.45 10.56 -1.26
CA ARG A 76 -14.03 10.51 -1.58
C ARG A 76 -13.45 9.19 -1.09
N ILE A 77 -12.73 8.49 -1.96
CA ILE A 77 -12.07 7.23 -1.63
C ILE A 77 -10.58 7.36 -1.90
N LYS A 78 -9.77 6.97 -0.91
CA LYS A 78 -8.32 6.82 -1.07
C LYS A 78 -7.95 5.35 -1.06
N ALA A 79 -7.05 4.98 -1.95
CA ALA A 79 -6.51 3.63 -2.00
C ALA A 79 -5.58 3.38 -0.83
N GLY A 80 -5.82 2.31 -0.10
CA GLY A 80 -5.02 1.88 1.04
C GLY A 80 -4.16 0.68 0.73
N ILE A 81 -2.99 0.63 1.34
CA ILE A 81 -2.00 -0.43 1.21
C ILE A 81 -1.56 -0.97 2.57
N LYS A 82 -1.00 -2.19 2.56
CA LYS A 82 -0.28 -2.76 3.71
C LYS A 82 1.19 -2.33 3.64
N VAL A 83 1.62 -1.50 4.58
CA VAL A 83 3.01 -1.07 4.68
C VAL A 83 3.89 -2.25 5.08
N ASN A 84 4.99 -2.47 4.37
CA ASN A 84 5.94 -3.57 4.60
C ASN A 84 5.29 -4.97 4.56
N GLY A 85 4.14 -5.10 3.88
CA GLY A 85 3.37 -6.35 3.85
C GLY A 85 2.70 -6.72 5.19
N ILE A 86 2.72 -5.85 6.20
CA ILE A 86 2.21 -6.11 7.55
C ILE A 86 0.71 -5.82 7.59
N ALA A 87 -0.10 -6.85 7.90
CA ALA A 87 -1.56 -6.76 7.86
C ALA A 87 -2.15 -5.69 8.80
N SER A 88 -1.53 -5.40 9.92
CA SER A 88 -1.95 -4.37 10.88
C SER A 88 -1.42 -2.96 10.57
N SER A 89 -0.51 -2.82 9.60
CA SER A 89 0.10 -1.54 9.24
C SER A 89 -0.48 -1.06 7.91
N ARG A 90 -1.53 -0.26 7.98
CA ARG A 90 -2.30 0.20 6.83
C ARG A 90 -2.30 1.71 6.73
N ILE A 91 -2.10 2.23 5.52
CA ILE A 91 -2.17 3.67 5.24
C ILE A 91 -2.89 3.91 3.91
N ALA A 92 -3.50 5.08 3.77
CA ALA A 92 -3.81 5.59 2.44
C ALA A 92 -2.47 5.87 1.73
N TYR A 93 -2.27 5.28 0.55
CA TYR A 93 -0.98 5.40 -0.14
C TYR A 93 -0.73 6.85 -0.59
N PRO A 94 0.38 7.46 -0.19
CA PRO A 94 0.57 8.90 -0.37
C PRO A 94 0.76 9.33 -1.83
N PHE A 95 1.11 8.41 -2.72
CA PHE A 95 1.41 8.71 -4.11
C PHE A 95 0.24 8.46 -5.08
N TYR A 96 -0.91 7.94 -4.59
CA TYR A 96 -2.12 7.83 -5.40
C TYR A 96 -3.04 9.02 -5.15
N ASN A 97 -3.70 9.49 -6.21
CA ASN A 97 -4.74 10.49 -6.09
C ASN A 97 -5.97 9.92 -5.36
N SER A 98 -6.90 10.79 -4.99
CA SER A 98 -8.19 10.37 -4.44
C SER A 98 -9.21 10.24 -5.57
N TYR A 99 -10.05 9.23 -5.46
CA TYR A 99 -11.26 9.13 -6.28
C TYR A 99 -12.38 9.96 -5.65
N TYR A 100 -13.16 10.67 -6.48
CA TYR A 100 -14.30 11.47 -6.07
C TYR A 100 -15.53 11.12 -6.90
N GLU A 101 -16.67 10.93 -6.24
CA GLU A 101 -17.95 10.71 -6.90
C GLU A 101 -19.07 11.43 -6.10
N GLU A 102 -19.84 12.28 -6.77
CA GLU A 102 -21.11 12.74 -6.24
C GLU A 102 -22.15 11.65 -6.42
N THR A 103 -22.74 11.17 -5.35
CA THR A 103 -23.66 10.03 -5.39
C THR A 103 -24.89 10.24 -4.53
N THR A 104 -26.01 9.67 -4.95
CA THR A 104 -27.26 9.68 -4.19
C THR A 104 -27.37 8.42 -3.35
N PHE A 105 -27.63 8.61 -2.04
CA PHE A 105 -27.89 7.53 -1.11
C PHE A 105 -29.39 7.31 -0.95
N THR A 106 -29.88 6.14 -1.38
CA THR A 106 -31.28 5.72 -1.23
C THR A 106 -31.38 4.67 -0.14
N GLN A 107 -32.27 4.89 0.81
CA GLN A 107 -32.48 3.93 1.92
C GLN A 107 -32.80 2.53 1.42
N ASN A 108 -32.26 1.53 2.12
CA ASN A 108 -32.45 0.10 1.85
C ASN A 108 -31.89 -0.38 0.50
N GLU A 109 -31.09 0.44 -0.18
CA GLU A 109 -30.40 0.07 -1.43
C GLU A 109 -28.92 -0.16 -1.21
N THR A 110 -28.28 -0.82 -2.16
CA THR A 110 -26.83 -0.97 -2.21
C THR A 110 -26.29 -0.13 -3.37
N LYS A 111 -25.51 0.89 -3.05
CA LYS A 111 -24.75 1.67 -4.02
C LYS A 111 -23.39 1.03 -4.20
N THR A 112 -23.06 0.61 -5.43
CA THR A 112 -21.71 0.12 -5.77
C THR A 112 -20.91 1.27 -6.39
N ILE A 113 -19.68 1.45 -5.90
CA ILE A 113 -18.69 2.38 -6.45
C ILE A 113 -17.48 1.56 -6.91
N SER A 114 -16.94 1.89 -8.08
CA SER A 114 -15.74 1.26 -8.67
C SER A 114 -14.65 2.32 -8.82
N PRO A 115 -13.87 2.59 -7.78
CA PRO A 115 -12.88 3.66 -7.79
C PRO A 115 -11.74 3.34 -8.75
N ILE A 116 -11.31 4.37 -9.49
CA ILE A 116 -10.09 4.34 -10.30
C ILE A 116 -9.17 5.43 -9.76
N VAL A 117 -7.93 5.07 -9.48
CA VAL A 117 -6.89 5.98 -9.00
C VAL A 117 -5.69 5.95 -9.95
N SER A 118 -4.90 7.00 -9.93
CA SER A 118 -3.64 7.12 -10.68
C SER A 118 -2.56 7.64 -9.75
N TYR A 119 -1.30 7.56 -10.14
CA TYR A 119 -0.26 8.29 -9.44
C TYR A 119 -0.54 9.81 -9.51
N LEU A 120 -0.01 10.53 -8.53
CA LEU A 120 0.00 12.01 -8.55
C LEU A 120 0.93 12.50 -9.65
N ASP A 121 0.59 13.62 -10.29
CA ASP A 121 1.35 14.19 -11.41
C ASP A 121 2.75 14.71 -11.02
N ASN A 122 2.97 14.99 -9.73
CA ASN A 122 4.18 15.63 -9.20
C ASN A 122 5.04 14.69 -8.36
N ILE A 123 5.12 13.42 -8.73
CA ILE A 123 6.02 12.45 -8.11
C ILE A 123 7.25 12.24 -8.96
N ASP A 124 8.37 12.01 -8.28
CA ASP A 124 9.59 11.51 -8.91
C ASP A 124 9.74 10.02 -8.59
N TYR A 125 10.42 9.30 -9.46
CA TYR A 125 10.70 7.88 -9.22
C TYR A 125 11.94 7.37 -9.94
N PHE A 126 12.60 6.42 -9.35
CA PHE A 126 13.54 5.50 -9.99
C PHE A 126 12.77 4.25 -10.38
N LEU A 127 12.99 3.69 -11.56
CA LEU A 127 12.35 2.44 -12.02
C LEU A 127 13.37 1.55 -12.74
N GLU A 128 13.45 0.28 -12.32
CA GLU A 128 14.01 -0.82 -13.08
C GLU A 128 12.87 -1.81 -13.38
N ASP A 129 12.48 -1.88 -14.64
CA ASP A 129 11.42 -2.73 -15.17
C ASP A 129 11.95 -3.82 -16.11
N PHE A 130 13.26 -3.93 -16.23
CA PHE A 130 13.95 -4.88 -17.09
C PHE A 130 13.61 -4.82 -18.60
N GLU A 131 12.78 -3.89 -19.05
CA GLU A 131 12.39 -3.80 -20.47
C GLU A 131 13.49 -3.11 -21.31
N GLY A 132 14.35 -2.34 -20.67
CA GLY A 132 15.45 -1.65 -21.33
C GLY A 132 16.60 -2.55 -21.80
N SER A 133 17.48 -2.01 -22.64
CA SER A 133 18.71 -2.67 -23.11
C SER A 133 19.82 -2.72 -22.04
N GLY A 134 19.73 -1.91 -20.99
CA GLY A 134 20.66 -1.83 -19.88
C GLY A 134 19.93 -1.98 -18.54
N LEU A 135 20.67 -2.36 -17.51
CA LEU A 135 20.16 -2.45 -16.16
C LEU A 135 20.48 -1.17 -15.38
N LYS A 136 19.56 -0.73 -14.53
CA LYS A 136 19.75 0.37 -13.57
C LYS A 136 20.15 -0.14 -12.18
N ILE A 137 20.53 -1.41 -12.10
CA ILE A 137 20.99 -2.08 -10.89
C ILE A 137 22.40 -2.64 -11.09
N ASN A 138 23.12 -2.81 -9.99
CA ASN A 138 24.36 -3.57 -9.94
C ASN A 138 24.05 -4.97 -9.37
N SER A 139 24.58 -5.99 -9.97
CA SER A 139 24.35 -7.38 -9.57
C SER A 139 25.61 -8.21 -9.79
N ASP A 140 25.69 -9.35 -9.09
CA ASP A 140 26.67 -10.38 -9.36
C ASP A 140 26.22 -11.22 -10.57
N SER A 141 27.03 -11.24 -11.61
CA SER A 141 26.73 -12.00 -12.83
C SER A 141 26.67 -13.51 -12.68
N LEU A 142 27.10 -14.06 -11.52
CA LEU A 142 27.05 -15.49 -11.27
C LEU A 142 25.67 -15.94 -10.73
N SER A 143 25.00 -15.08 -10.00
CA SER A 143 23.74 -15.39 -9.32
C SER A 143 22.53 -14.68 -9.93
N PHE A 144 22.75 -13.65 -10.74
CA PHE A 144 21.70 -12.83 -11.32
C PHE A 144 21.56 -13.05 -12.82
N ASN A 145 20.32 -13.17 -13.31
CA ASN A 145 19.97 -13.20 -14.71
C ASN A 145 18.77 -12.26 -14.98
N LYS A 146 18.70 -11.74 -16.20
CA LYS A 146 17.50 -11.14 -16.75
C LYS A 146 16.77 -12.25 -17.51
N GLU A 147 15.58 -12.60 -17.07
CA GLU A 147 14.75 -13.66 -17.62
C GLU A 147 13.56 -13.08 -18.37
N ASN A 148 12.95 -13.92 -19.23
CA ASN A 148 11.81 -13.54 -20.04
C ASN A 148 10.59 -14.38 -19.66
N ILE A 149 9.42 -13.76 -19.55
CA ILE A 149 8.17 -14.46 -19.29
C ILE A 149 7.64 -15.08 -20.60
N ASP A 150 7.69 -16.39 -20.71
CA ASP A 150 7.07 -17.18 -21.78
C ASP A 150 7.45 -16.76 -23.23
N GLY A 151 8.63 -16.17 -23.42
CA GLY A 151 9.10 -15.74 -24.73
C GLY A 151 8.39 -14.52 -25.31
N ILE A 152 7.63 -13.80 -24.51
CA ILE A 152 7.05 -12.49 -24.81
C ILE A 152 8.07 -11.44 -24.38
N ASP A 153 8.09 -10.26 -25.01
CA ASP A 153 8.91 -9.14 -24.59
C ASP A 153 8.38 -8.58 -23.23
N ASN A 154 8.61 -9.34 -22.18
CA ASN A 154 8.29 -9.01 -20.80
C ASN A 154 9.34 -9.67 -19.91
N TYR A 155 10.22 -8.86 -19.36
CA TYR A 155 11.41 -9.30 -18.66
C TYR A 155 11.32 -9.02 -17.17
N TYR A 156 12.07 -9.84 -16.39
CA TYR A 156 12.21 -9.66 -14.95
C TYR A 156 13.64 -10.05 -14.52
N GLY A 157 14.06 -9.62 -13.34
CA GLY A 157 15.31 -10.03 -12.72
C GLY A 157 15.12 -11.31 -11.91
N GLU A 158 16.04 -12.25 -12.02
CA GLU A 158 16.07 -13.45 -11.19
C GLU A 158 17.42 -13.61 -10.48
N ILE A 159 17.37 -13.80 -9.17
CA ILE A 159 18.51 -14.25 -8.36
C ILE A 159 18.33 -15.74 -8.10
N THR A 160 19.36 -16.54 -8.43
CA THR A 160 19.40 -17.98 -8.11
C THR A 160 20.65 -18.30 -7.32
N LEU A 161 20.48 -18.84 -6.11
CA LEU A 161 21.56 -19.39 -5.30
C LEU A 161 21.51 -20.92 -5.33
N LYS A 162 22.59 -21.55 -5.79
CA LYS A 162 22.74 -23.00 -5.87
C LYS A 162 24.18 -23.41 -5.54
N ASP A 163 24.41 -24.67 -5.42
CA ASP A 163 25.72 -25.26 -5.19
C ASP A 163 26.44 -24.61 -3.98
N SER A 164 27.62 -24.06 -4.19
CA SER A 164 28.45 -23.40 -3.17
C SER A 164 28.19 -21.92 -2.99
N MET A 165 27.15 -21.36 -3.65
CA MET A 165 26.78 -19.94 -3.47
C MET A 165 26.13 -19.74 -2.10
N TYR A 166 26.61 -18.76 -1.33
CA TYR A 166 26.12 -18.48 0.03
C TYR A 166 25.18 -17.30 0.10
N ILE A 167 25.44 -16.28 -0.71
CA ILE A 167 24.74 -15.00 -0.67
C ILE A 167 24.76 -14.38 -2.06
N SER A 168 23.72 -13.63 -2.36
CA SER A 168 23.68 -12.70 -3.48
C SER A 168 23.05 -11.41 -3.04
N GLU A 169 23.50 -10.31 -3.61
CA GLU A 169 22.96 -9.00 -3.39
C GLU A 169 22.91 -8.25 -4.72
N ILE A 170 21.80 -7.53 -4.93
CA ILE A 170 21.68 -6.52 -5.95
C ILE A 170 21.50 -5.15 -5.29
N THR A 171 21.98 -4.10 -5.94
CA THR A 171 21.76 -2.72 -5.49
C THR A 171 21.26 -1.86 -6.64
N THR A 172 20.41 -0.90 -6.35
CA THR A 172 20.12 0.16 -7.31
C THR A 172 21.38 0.96 -7.65
N PHE A 173 21.35 1.72 -8.74
CA PHE A 173 22.31 2.81 -8.90
C PHE A 173 22.12 3.84 -7.78
N GLU A 174 23.03 4.78 -7.70
CA GLU A 174 22.97 5.82 -6.68
C GLU A 174 21.73 6.70 -6.88
N LEU A 175 20.95 6.82 -5.79
CA LEU A 175 19.80 7.69 -5.71
C LEU A 175 20.27 8.98 -5.03
N ILE A 176 20.26 10.04 -5.79
CA ILE A 176 20.66 11.38 -5.35
C ILE A 176 19.39 12.19 -5.12
N ASP A 177 19.42 13.16 -4.24
CA ASP A 177 18.34 14.12 -3.99
C ASP A 177 17.00 13.50 -3.52
N LEU A 178 17.06 12.30 -2.85
CA LEU A 178 15.87 11.78 -2.19
C LEU A 178 15.39 12.75 -1.11
N PRO A 179 14.07 12.98 -1.00
CA PRO A 179 13.52 13.91 -0.04
C PRO A 179 13.79 13.45 1.38
N GLN A 180 14.19 14.39 2.22
CA GLN A 180 14.45 14.19 3.64
C GLN A 180 13.35 14.85 4.49
N SER A 181 13.52 14.89 5.79
CA SER A 181 12.61 15.56 6.73
C SER A 181 11.20 14.95 6.79
N GLY A 182 11.10 13.64 6.60
CA GLY A 182 9.87 12.88 6.76
C GLY A 182 8.95 12.86 5.52
N ALA A 183 9.37 13.41 4.39
CA ALA A 183 8.63 13.24 3.15
C ALA A 183 8.59 11.75 2.75
N PRO A 184 7.45 11.26 2.22
CA PRO A 184 7.31 9.85 1.88
C PRO A 184 8.32 9.38 0.84
N VAL A 185 8.96 8.24 1.10
CA VAL A 185 9.78 7.49 0.14
C VAL A 185 9.44 6.03 0.28
N PHE A 186 9.02 5.38 -0.81
CA PHE A 186 8.62 3.98 -0.83
C PHE A 186 9.34 3.20 -1.92
N LEU A 187 9.74 1.97 -1.59
CA LEU A 187 10.02 0.96 -2.59
C LEU A 187 8.73 0.21 -2.89
N GLU A 188 8.36 0.16 -4.15
CA GLU A 188 7.39 -0.76 -4.72
C GLU A 188 8.15 -1.88 -5.42
N LEU A 189 7.76 -3.13 -5.21
CA LEU A 189 8.44 -4.28 -5.78
C LEU A 189 7.44 -5.38 -6.09
N ASP A 190 7.44 -5.87 -7.31
CA ASP A 190 6.80 -7.11 -7.69
C ASP A 190 7.80 -8.25 -7.47
N TYR A 191 7.38 -9.30 -6.78
CA TYR A 191 8.28 -10.41 -6.49
C TYR A 191 7.57 -11.76 -6.39
N LYS A 192 8.34 -12.80 -6.64
CA LYS A 192 8.04 -14.20 -6.39
C LYS A 192 9.29 -14.86 -5.86
N SER A 193 9.19 -15.64 -4.78
CA SER A 193 10.38 -16.25 -4.16
C SER A 193 10.03 -17.54 -3.43
N ASN A 194 10.94 -18.50 -3.42
CA ASN A 194 10.84 -19.72 -2.62
C ASN A 194 11.57 -19.62 -1.28
N THR A 195 12.26 -18.51 -1.01
CA THR A 195 13.01 -18.27 0.24
C THR A 195 12.84 -16.83 0.70
N PRO A 196 12.93 -16.51 2.01
CA PRO A 196 12.96 -15.14 2.47
C PRO A 196 14.16 -14.37 1.92
N PHE A 197 13.97 -13.08 1.69
CA PHE A 197 15.02 -12.15 1.25
C PHE A 197 14.97 -10.84 2.03
N LEU A 198 16.09 -10.15 2.07
CA LEU A 198 16.28 -8.91 2.80
C LEU A 198 16.16 -7.71 1.86
N VAL A 199 15.44 -6.69 2.28
CA VAL A 199 15.50 -5.35 1.69
C VAL A 199 16.16 -4.40 2.68
N GLY A 200 17.06 -3.57 2.18
CA GLY A 200 17.70 -2.54 2.98
C GLY A 200 18.21 -1.36 2.14
N VAL A 201 18.91 -0.47 2.80
CA VAL A 201 19.45 0.75 2.20
C VAL A 201 20.90 0.94 2.61
N TYR A 202 21.75 1.20 1.63
CA TYR A 202 23.07 1.78 1.86
C TYR A 202 22.94 3.30 1.90
N VAL A 203 23.37 3.90 2.99
CA VAL A 203 23.46 5.34 3.20
C VAL A 203 24.91 5.75 2.96
N ASN A 204 25.16 6.45 1.87
CA ASN A 204 26.50 6.84 1.46
C ASN A 204 26.83 8.24 1.98
N TYR A 205 27.89 8.34 2.71
CA TYR A 205 28.49 9.59 3.16
C TYR A 205 29.84 9.82 2.45
N SER A 206 30.38 11.02 2.50
CA SER A 206 31.64 11.36 1.83
C SER A 206 32.84 10.47 2.24
N GLN A 207 32.80 9.83 3.40
CA GLN A 207 33.92 9.02 3.94
C GLN A 207 33.48 7.64 4.48
N SER A 208 32.22 7.30 4.41
CA SER A 208 31.69 6.03 4.93
C SER A 208 30.40 5.63 4.24
N VAL A 209 30.12 4.35 4.30
CA VAL A 209 28.85 3.76 3.86
C VAL A 209 28.26 3.04 5.06
N ILE A 210 27.00 3.29 5.35
CA ILE A 210 26.26 2.61 6.43
C ILE A 210 25.20 1.74 5.78
N GLN A 211 25.25 0.44 6.06
CA GLN A 211 24.19 -0.49 5.70
C GLN A 211 23.07 -0.45 6.75
N LYS A 212 21.85 -0.33 6.29
CA LYS A 212 20.62 -0.38 7.10
C LYS A 212 19.76 -1.53 6.59
N ASP A 213 19.73 -2.61 7.33
CA ASP A 213 18.81 -3.72 7.08
C ASP A 213 17.41 -3.30 7.54
N LEU A 214 16.41 -3.37 6.65
CA LEU A 214 15.08 -2.87 6.94
C LEU A 214 14.07 -3.98 7.19
N LEU A 215 13.97 -4.92 6.28
CA LEU A 215 12.87 -5.87 6.28
C LEU A 215 13.27 -7.20 5.64
N TRP A 216 13.05 -8.30 6.38
CA TRP A 216 13.00 -9.63 5.78
C TRP A 216 11.62 -9.87 5.20
N ILE A 217 11.54 -10.10 3.89
CA ILE A 217 10.30 -10.40 3.17
C ILE A 217 10.17 -11.91 3.06
N ASN A 218 9.01 -12.43 3.44
CA ASN A 218 8.72 -13.87 3.36
C ASN A 218 8.54 -14.34 1.92
N ALA A 219 8.86 -15.60 1.68
CA ALA A 219 8.62 -16.26 0.42
C ALA A 219 7.16 -16.19 -0.04
N LYS A 220 6.96 -16.09 -1.35
CA LYS A 220 5.67 -16.14 -2.04
C LYS A 220 5.84 -16.91 -3.34
N GLU A 221 5.08 -17.98 -3.51
CA GLU A 221 5.13 -18.82 -4.71
C GLU A 221 4.56 -18.10 -5.94
N GLU A 222 3.59 -17.23 -5.73
CA GLU A 222 2.96 -16.41 -6.76
C GLU A 222 3.49 -14.98 -6.75
N TRP A 223 3.42 -14.31 -7.91
CA TRP A 223 3.76 -12.90 -8.00
C TRP A 223 2.93 -12.06 -7.02
N ASN A 224 3.62 -11.23 -6.28
CA ASN A 224 3.02 -10.36 -5.26
C ASN A 224 3.70 -9.00 -5.25
N LYS A 225 2.90 -7.93 -5.15
CA LYS A 225 3.44 -6.58 -4.96
C LYS A 225 3.53 -6.22 -3.50
N ILE A 226 4.67 -5.63 -3.12
CA ILE A 226 4.91 -5.11 -1.77
C ILE A 226 5.29 -3.63 -1.83
N TYR A 227 4.90 -2.90 -0.79
CA TYR A 227 5.25 -1.49 -0.56
C TYR A 227 6.11 -1.40 0.70
N VAL A 228 7.39 -1.12 0.54
CA VAL A 228 8.34 -0.98 1.66
C VAL A 228 8.56 0.49 1.95
N ASN A 229 8.30 0.89 3.19
CA ASN A 229 8.48 2.28 3.61
C ASN A 229 9.96 2.57 3.91
N LEU A 230 10.57 3.44 3.13
CA LEU A 230 11.97 3.87 3.29
C LEU A 230 12.10 5.23 4.01
N THR A 231 11.00 5.91 4.28
CA THR A 231 10.93 7.31 4.73
C THR A 231 11.84 7.59 5.94
N SER A 232 11.76 6.77 6.98
CA SER A 232 12.56 7.00 8.20
C SER A 232 14.06 6.86 7.94
N THR A 233 14.44 5.82 7.19
CA THR A 233 15.86 5.55 6.87
C THR A 233 16.46 6.64 6.00
N ILE A 234 15.72 7.13 4.99
CA ILE A 234 16.17 8.24 4.16
C ILE A 234 16.27 9.52 4.98
N SER A 235 15.29 9.81 5.84
CA SER A 235 15.27 11.01 6.68
C SER A 235 16.37 11.00 7.76
N GLU A 236 16.75 9.83 8.28
CA GLU A 236 17.87 9.66 9.21
C GLU A 236 19.23 9.87 8.55
N GLY A 237 19.32 9.75 7.22
CA GLY A 237 20.53 9.91 6.42
C GLY A 237 20.96 11.37 6.25
N VAL A 238 20.94 12.16 7.34
CA VAL A 238 21.35 13.56 7.30
C VAL A 238 22.78 13.71 6.79
N ASN A 239 22.98 14.58 5.80
CA ASN A 239 24.25 14.77 5.07
C ASN A 239 24.75 13.55 4.27
N ALA A 240 23.91 12.56 4.01
CA ALA A 240 24.25 11.54 3.03
C ALA A 240 24.40 12.15 1.64
N THR A 241 25.36 11.66 0.87
CA THR A 241 25.60 12.11 -0.50
C THR A 241 24.72 11.37 -1.49
N SER A 242 24.36 10.13 -1.18
CA SER A 242 23.44 9.30 -1.98
C SER A 242 22.93 8.11 -1.16
N PHE A 243 21.97 7.41 -1.73
CA PHE A 243 21.42 6.17 -1.19
C PHE A 243 21.43 5.09 -2.26
N LYS A 244 21.47 3.81 -1.85
CA LYS A 244 21.19 2.67 -2.72
C LYS A 244 20.23 1.73 -1.99
N VAL A 245 19.17 1.33 -2.64
CA VAL A 245 18.33 0.24 -2.14
C VAL A 245 18.99 -1.07 -2.53
N PHE A 246 19.07 -2.01 -1.61
CA PHE A 246 19.59 -3.35 -1.90
C PHE A 246 18.54 -4.42 -1.62
N ILE A 247 18.64 -5.50 -2.37
CA ILE A 247 17.93 -6.76 -2.15
C ILE A 247 18.99 -7.84 -1.96
N GLY A 248 19.00 -8.45 -0.77
CA GLY A 248 19.95 -9.49 -0.40
C GLY A 248 19.25 -10.84 -0.18
N MET A 249 19.81 -11.91 -0.72
CA MET A 249 19.32 -13.26 -0.50
C MET A 249 20.43 -14.14 0.07
N LYS A 250 20.08 -14.96 1.07
CA LYS A 250 20.99 -15.93 1.69
C LYS A 250 20.56 -17.34 1.35
N ARG A 251 21.55 -18.19 1.07
CA ARG A 251 21.34 -19.59 0.77
C ARG A 251 20.71 -20.33 1.95
N ASP A 252 19.60 -21.02 1.71
CA ASP A 252 19.07 -22.08 2.55
C ASP A 252 19.53 -23.43 1.97
N PHE A 253 20.47 -24.06 2.63
CA PHE A 253 21.05 -25.35 2.19
C PHE A 253 20.12 -26.55 2.35
N ALA A 254 18.95 -26.38 2.97
CA ALA A 254 17.90 -27.39 2.98
C ALA A 254 17.18 -27.53 1.63
N MET A 255 17.34 -26.54 0.75
CA MET A 255 16.75 -26.48 -0.57
C MET A 255 17.82 -26.73 -1.65
N GLU A 256 17.44 -27.36 -2.75
CA GLU A 256 18.33 -27.58 -3.90
C GLU A 256 18.78 -26.23 -4.49
N GLU A 257 17.87 -25.29 -4.66
CA GLU A 257 18.14 -23.94 -5.09
C GLU A 257 17.23 -22.92 -4.39
N ASN A 258 17.72 -21.72 -4.20
CA ASN A 258 16.92 -20.60 -3.71
C ASN A 258 16.75 -19.60 -4.84
N LYS A 259 15.50 -19.22 -5.09
CA LYS A 259 15.13 -18.29 -6.18
C LYS A 259 14.36 -17.10 -5.67
N LEU A 260 14.69 -15.95 -6.22
CA LEU A 260 13.93 -14.72 -6.12
C LEU A 260 13.79 -14.12 -7.53
N SER A 261 12.57 -14.11 -8.04
CA SER A 261 12.22 -13.36 -9.24
C SER A 261 11.61 -12.03 -8.80
N PHE A 262 11.96 -10.94 -9.45
CA PHE A 262 11.46 -9.61 -9.11
C PHE A 262 11.39 -8.72 -10.34
N ASP A 263 10.44 -7.78 -10.30
CA ASP A 263 10.16 -6.85 -11.39
C ASP A 263 9.65 -5.52 -10.81
N ASN A 264 9.57 -4.51 -11.66
CA ASN A 264 9.03 -3.20 -11.30
C ASN A 264 9.62 -2.66 -9.98
N LEU A 265 10.97 -2.79 -9.83
CA LEU A 265 11.68 -2.19 -8.71
C LEU A 265 11.60 -0.68 -8.84
N LYS A 266 10.63 -0.08 -8.14
CA LYS A 266 10.29 1.33 -8.26
C LYS A 266 10.49 2.03 -6.92
N ILE A 267 11.30 3.07 -6.87
CA ILE A 267 11.42 3.92 -5.68
C ILE A 267 10.69 5.21 -5.99
N VAL A 268 9.61 5.46 -5.25
CA VAL A 268 8.70 6.62 -5.45
C VAL A 268 8.92 7.62 -4.33
N TYR A 269 8.98 8.93 -4.70
CA TYR A 269 9.22 10.01 -3.75
C TYR A 269 8.72 11.37 -4.24
#